data_cba998f9e3eeb6f7518eed234e8f6d89
#
_entry.id   cba998f9e3eeb6f7518eed234e8f6d89
#
_cell.length_a   1.000
_cell.length_b   1.000
_cell.length_c   1.000
_cell.angle_alpha   90.00
_cell.angle_beta   90.00
_cell.angle_gamma   90.00
#
_symmetry.space_group_name_H-M   'P 1'
#
loop_
_entity.id
_entity.type
_entity.pdbx_description
1 polymer ?
#
loop_
_entity_poly.entity_id
_entity_poly.type
_entity_poly.pdbx_seq_one_letter_code
_entity_poly.pdbx_strand_id
1 'polypeptide(L)'
;MLLSNHFHLLVQTPQANLSEFMRHFLVTYTVRFNRRNGRAGHIFQGRFKALLVDEDEYLLPLSRYIHLNPIRTSQFKDADFPTKSEYLKKYPWSTYPGYCYLRKRNKNIDYGWLLSTYFGDDTAKGRRQCREYVNRAIEGEIENPFEEVVHQSILGTQEFIDWVRQKLPRKGQREVPSLTKLQQHISAERIIGEVAKAGNVQADDLLDRKTKLKDLRQIAMELSYRYSNYKQKEIGAIFGVDYSTVSQSRARLKAKLKSSRKLKKQFHRILEQIDKLSNSKI
;
A
#
# COMPACT_ATOMS: atom_id res chain seq x y z
N MET A 1 -12.18 9.20 2.57
CA MET A 1 -12.98 7.98 2.74
C MET A 1 -13.05 7.63 4.21
N LEU A 2 -14.24 7.56 4.79
CA LEU A 2 -14.46 7.04 6.13
C LEU A 2 -15.19 5.70 6.03
N LEU A 3 -14.75 4.73 6.82
CA LEU A 3 -15.35 3.41 6.94
C LEU A 3 -15.80 3.17 8.38
N SER A 4 -16.41 2.03 8.68
CA SER A 4 -16.97 1.75 10.01
C SER A 4 -15.96 1.77 11.15
N ASN A 5 -14.72 1.35 10.89
CA ASN A 5 -13.68 1.18 11.91
C ASN A 5 -12.33 1.83 11.55
N HIS A 6 -12.19 2.41 10.36
CA HIS A 6 -10.97 3.12 9.94
C HIS A 6 -11.29 4.15 8.86
N PHE A 7 -10.30 4.95 8.50
CA PHE A 7 -10.40 5.91 7.41
C PHE A 7 -9.13 5.91 6.55
N HIS A 8 -9.29 6.35 5.32
CA HIS A 8 -8.19 6.63 4.40
C HIS A 8 -8.19 8.12 4.04
N LEU A 9 -7.01 8.73 4.13
CA LEU A 9 -6.74 10.07 3.64
C LEU A 9 -5.64 10.00 2.58
N LEU A 10 -5.86 10.67 1.46
CA LEU A 10 -4.83 10.99 0.49
C LEU A 10 -4.51 12.46 0.69
N VAL A 11 -3.28 12.77 1.09
CA VAL A 11 -2.88 14.09 1.59
C VAL A 11 -1.57 14.50 0.93
N GLN A 12 -1.54 15.71 0.40
CA GLN A 12 -0.31 16.37 0.01
C GLN A 12 0.08 17.37 1.12
N THR A 13 1.32 17.31 1.57
CA THR A 13 1.85 18.23 2.57
C THR A 13 2.96 19.08 1.94
N PRO A 14 2.68 20.34 1.54
CA PRO A 14 3.68 21.24 0.98
C PRO A 14 4.87 21.49 1.92
N GLN A 15 4.62 21.38 3.22
CA GLN A 15 5.63 21.40 4.28
C GLN A 15 5.70 20.02 4.90
N ALA A 16 6.85 19.57 5.33
CA ALA A 16 7.06 18.26 5.96
C ALA A 16 6.45 18.19 7.38
N ASN A 17 5.13 18.41 7.52
CA ASN A 17 4.42 18.56 8.80
C ASN A 17 3.25 17.59 8.98
N LEU A 18 3.28 16.43 8.31
CA LEU A 18 2.20 15.42 8.38
C LEU A 18 1.93 14.97 9.82
N SER A 19 2.97 14.74 10.62
CA SER A 19 2.82 14.29 12.02
C SER A 19 2.10 15.34 12.88
N GLU A 20 2.41 16.60 12.69
CA GLU A 20 1.75 17.70 13.39
C GLU A 20 0.29 17.82 12.97
N PHE A 21 0.00 17.80 11.68
CA PHE A 21 -1.35 17.79 11.13
C PHE A 21 -2.16 16.64 11.71
N MET A 22 -1.64 15.41 11.64
CA MET A 22 -2.35 14.23 12.13
C MET A 22 -2.57 14.26 13.64
N ARG A 23 -1.61 14.77 14.43
CA ARG A 23 -1.78 14.95 15.87
C ARG A 23 -2.94 15.89 16.16
N HIS A 24 -2.98 17.06 15.55
CA HIS A 24 -4.06 18.04 15.74
C HIS A 24 -5.40 17.47 15.28
N PHE A 25 -5.45 16.83 14.13
CA PHE A 25 -6.66 16.23 13.58
C PHE A 25 -7.26 15.17 14.53
N LEU A 26 -6.44 14.19 14.94
CA LEU A 26 -6.89 13.07 15.76
C LEU A 26 -7.28 13.53 17.18
N VAL A 27 -6.50 14.41 17.79
CA VAL A 27 -6.82 14.97 19.13
C VAL A 27 -8.11 15.79 19.09
N THR A 28 -8.23 16.70 18.13
CA THR A 28 -9.44 17.54 18.00
C THR A 28 -10.69 16.68 17.78
N TYR A 29 -10.59 15.67 16.91
CA TYR A 29 -11.68 14.74 16.68
C TYR A 29 -12.05 13.97 17.96
N THR A 30 -11.06 13.41 18.65
CA THR A 30 -11.27 12.65 19.90
C THR A 30 -11.96 13.48 20.96
N VAL A 31 -11.48 14.69 21.20
CA VAL A 31 -12.06 15.59 22.21
C VAL A 31 -13.51 15.94 21.87
N ARG A 32 -13.76 16.34 20.62
CA ARG A 32 -15.12 16.70 20.18
C ARG A 32 -16.09 15.52 20.23
N PHE A 33 -15.64 14.35 19.78
CA PHE A 33 -16.45 13.14 19.80
C PHE A 33 -16.81 12.71 21.22
N ASN A 34 -15.82 12.66 22.11
CA ASN A 34 -16.02 12.29 23.50
C ASN A 34 -16.98 13.27 24.21
N ARG A 35 -16.76 14.58 24.01
CA ARG A 35 -17.64 15.62 24.59
C ARG A 35 -19.09 15.47 24.09
N ARG A 36 -19.27 15.24 22.80
CA ARG A 36 -20.61 15.09 22.18
C ARG A 36 -21.36 13.84 22.64
N ASN A 37 -20.63 12.77 22.94
CA ASN A 37 -21.20 11.46 23.27
C ASN A 37 -21.07 11.10 24.75
N GLY A 38 -20.69 12.03 25.64
CA GLY A 38 -20.51 11.76 27.06
C GLY A 38 -19.49 10.67 27.38
N ARG A 39 -18.45 10.55 26.56
CA ARG A 39 -17.42 9.49 26.67
C ARG A 39 -16.07 10.07 27.09
N ALA A 40 -15.22 9.21 27.66
CA ALA A 40 -13.82 9.46 27.94
C ALA A 40 -12.93 8.37 27.34
N GLY A 41 -11.64 8.67 27.17
CA GLY A 41 -10.63 7.71 26.71
C GLY A 41 -10.31 7.80 25.21
N HIS A 42 -9.50 6.86 24.74
CA HIS A 42 -9.02 6.82 23.37
C HIS A 42 -10.09 6.32 22.40
N ILE A 43 -10.17 6.96 21.22
CA ILE A 43 -11.02 6.52 20.10
C ILE A 43 -10.18 5.69 19.11
N PHE A 44 -8.93 6.09 18.92
CA PHE A 44 -8.01 5.40 17.99
C PHE A 44 -7.14 4.43 18.75
N GLN A 45 -6.92 3.23 18.16
CA GLN A 45 -6.10 2.15 18.75
C GLN A 45 -4.60 2.50 18.86
N GLY A 46 -4.14 3.50 18.10
CA GLY A 46 -2.73 3.87 18.10
C GLY A 46 -2.42 5.01 17.14
N ARG A 47 -1.14 5.16 16.84
CA ARG A 47 -0.66 6.17 15.89
C ARG A 47 -1.18 5.90 14.47
N PHE A 48 -1.34 6.93 13.67
CA PHE A 48 -1.68 6.79 12.27
C PHE A 48 -0.58 6.04 11.50
N LYS A 49 -0.97 5.35 10.44
CA LYS A 49 -0.06 4.75 9.47
C LYS A 49 -0.01 5.64 8.24
N ALA A 50 1.18 5.93 7.76
CA ALA A 50 1.39 6.73 6.56
C ALA A 50 2.26 5.98 5.56
N LEU A 51 1.93 6.14 4.29
CA LEU A 51 2.74 5.69 3.16
C LEU A 51 3.13 6.91 2.35
N LEU A 52 4.37 6.98 1.94
CA LEU A 52 4.81 7.91 0.91
C LEU A 52 4.46 7.29 -0.44
N VAL A 53 3.76 8.05 -1.27
CA VAL A 53 3.20 7.57 -2.53
C VAL A 53 3.88 8.28 -3.69
N ASP A 54 4.34 7.52 -4.65
CA ASP A 54 4.78 8.01 -5.95
C ASP A 54 3.55 8.53 -6.72
N GLU A 55 3.55 9.83 -6.99
CA GLU A 55 2.41 10.52 -7.59
C GLU A 55 2.14 10.00 -9.00
N ASP A 56 3.17 9.87 -9.81
CA ASP A 56 3.03 9.57 -11.23
C ASP A 56 2.41 8.19 -11.48
N GLU A 57 2.87 7.18 -10.73
CA GLU A 57 2.48 5.78 -10.99
C GLU A 57 1.34 5.29 -10.08
N TYR A 58 1.28 5.77 -8.84
CA TYR A 58 0.43 5.15 -7.82
C TYR A 58 -0.72 6.03 -7.32
N LEU A 59 -0.72 7.33 -7.58
CA LEU A 59 -1.79 8.21 -7.10
C LEU A 59 -3.16 7.79 -7.64
N LEU A 60 -3.25 7.58 -8.94
CA LEU A 60 -4.52 7.25 -9.59
C LEU A 60 -5.03 5.85 -9.20
N PRO A 61 -4.21 4.77 -9.25
CA PRO A 61 -4.61 3.45 -8.74
C PRO A 61 -5.00 3.46 -7.27
N LEU A 62 -4.26 4.20 -6.43
CA LEU A 62 -4.56 4.32 -5.01
C LEU A 62 -5.87 5.07 -4.74
N SER A 63 -6.12 6.15 -5.47
CA SER A 63 -7.38 6.89 -5.39
C SER A 63 -8.57 5.99 -5.73
N ARG A 64 -8.48 5.20 -6.81
CA ARG A 64 -9.49 4.21 -7.20
C ARG A 64 -9.69 3.16 -6.09
N TYR A 65 -8.61 2.61 -5.58
CA TYR A 65 -8.67 1.64 -4.48
C TYR A 65 -9.41 2.21 -3.26
N ILE A 66 -9.07 3.44 -2.84
CA ILE A 66 -9.73 4.11 -1.72
C ILE A 66 -11.23 4.26 -2.00
N HIS A 67 -11.61 4.70 -3.19
CA HIS A 67 -13.01 4.90 -3.56
C HIS A 67 -13.82 3.59 -3.61
N LEU A 68 -13.19 2.45 -3.92
CA LEU A 68 -13.82 1.14 -4.00
C LEU A 68 -13.91 0.41 -2.64
N ASN A 69 -13.25 0.89 -1.59
CA ASN A 69 -13.24 0.23 -0.28
C ASN A 69 -14.63 -0.10 0.27
N PRO A 70 -15.68 0.74 0.14
CA PRO A 70 -16.99 0.43 0.69
C PRO A 70 -17.63 -0.84 0.13
N ILE A 71 -17.29 -1.23 -1.10
CA ILE A 71 -17.81 -2.43 -1.75
C ILE A 71 -16.89 -3.66 -1.65
N ARG A 72 -15.75 -3.53 -0.95
CA ARG A 72 -14.79 -4.63 -0.74
C ARG A 72 -15.11 -5.49 0.47
N THR A 73 -16.28 -5.37 1.00
CA THR A 73 -16.77 -6.15 2.15
C THR A 73 -17.44 -7.44 1.69
N SER A 74 -17.59 -8.40 2.60
CA SER A 74 -18.28 -9.67 2.31
C SER A 74 -19.72 -9.46 1.81
N GLN A 75 -20.38 -8.39 2.23
CA GLN A 75 -21.73 -8.02 1.80
C GLN A 75 -21.84 -7.82 0.27
N PHE A 76 -20.78 -7.34 -0.38
CA PHE A 76 -20.78 -7.05 -1.82
C PHE A 76 -20.05 -8.09 -2.65
N LYS A 77 -19.63 -9.22 -2.05
CA LYS A 77 -18.86 -10.25 -2.75
C LYS A 77 -19.55 -10.73 -4.02
N ASP A 78 -20.83 -11.05 -3.90
CA ASP A 78 -21.65 -11.62 -4.96
C ASP A 78 -22.66 -10.62 -5.56
N ALA A 79 -22.54 -9.32 -5.19
CA ALA A 79 -23.40 -8.27 -5.72
C ALA A 79 -23.02 -7.93 -7.17
N ASP A 80 -24.02 -7.61 -7.98
CA ASP A 80 -23.84 -7.20 -9.36
C ASP A 80 -23.27 -5.76 -9.50
N PHE A 81 -22.88 -5.41 -10.72
CA PHE A 81 -22.34 -4.09 -11.03
C PHE A 81 -23.32 -2.94 -10.71
N PRO A 82 -24.60 -2.98 -11.11
CA PRO A 82 -25.55 -1.90 -10.79
C PRO A 82 -25.66 -1.64 -9.29
N THR A 83 -25.77 -2.69 -8.48
CA THR A 83 -25.86 -2.61 -7.01
C THR A 83 -24.61 -1.95 -6.41
N LYS A 84 -23.42 -2.41 -6.80
CA LYS A 84 -22.14 -1.84 -6.34
C LYS A 84 -21.98 -0.38 -6.76
N SER A 85 -22.26 -0.06 -8.00
CA SER A 85 -22.12 1.30 -8.55
C SER A 85 -23.08 2.29 -7.89
N GLU A 86 -24.35 1.91 -7.71
CA GLU A 86 -25.32 2.77 -7.04
C GLU A 86 -25.02 2.97 -5.55
N TYR A 87 -24.50 1.92 -4.88
CA TYR A 87 -24.04 2.04 -3.50
C TYR A 87 -22.90 3.05 -3.38
N LEU A 88 -21.85 2.96 -4.21
CA LEU A 88 -20.73 3.90 -4.21
C LEU A 88 -21.18 5.33 -4.48
N LYS A 89 -22.09 5.54 -5.42
CA LYS A 89 -22.65 6.84 -5.76
C LYS A 89 -23.39 7.49 -4.59
N LYS A 90 -24.08 6.68 -3.78
CA LYS A 90 -24.83 7.13 -2.60
C LYS A 90 -24.01 7.18 -1.32
N TYR A 91 -22.84 6.54 -1.27
CA TYR A 91 -22.05 6.42 -0.05
C TYR A 91 -21.62 7.80 0.50
N PRO A 92 -22.15 8.22 1.67
CA PRO A 92 -22.03 9.61 2.10
C PRO A 92 -20.63 9.96 2.64
N TRP A 93 -19.84 8.96 2.98
CA TRP A 93 -18.55 9.12 3.65
C TRP A 93 -17.36 8.98 2.71
N SER A 94 -17.61 9.20 1.40
CA SER A 94 -16.62 9.16 0.34
C SER A 94 -16.55 10.49 -0.40
N THR A 95 -15.37 10.81 -0.94
CA THR A 95 -15.19 11.89 -1.91
C THR A 95 -15.58 11.48 -3.33
N TYR A 96 -15.78 10.20 -3.61
CA TYR A 96 -16.14 9.68 -4.92
C TYR A 96 -17.33 10.39 -5.59
N PRO A 97 -18.47 10.64 -4.90
CA PRO A 97 -19.58 11.38 -5.51
C PRO A 97 -19.22 12.81 -5.92
N GLY A 98 -18.26 13.44 -5.23
CA GLY A 98 -17.77 14.77 -5.58
C GLY A 98 -16.88 14.77 -6.82
N TYR A 99 -16.06 13.73 -6.99
CA TYR A 99 -15.24 13.54 -8.20
C TYR A 99 -16.07 13.24 -9.43
N CYS A 100 -17.01 12.30 -9.33
CA CYS A 100 -17.67 11.72 -10.50
C CYS A 100 -19.03 12.34 -10.83
N TYR A 101 -19.70 13.01 -9.87
CA TYR A 101 -21.09 13.43 -10.02
C TYR A 101 -21.38 14.88 -9.58
N LEU A 102 -20.36 15.67 -9.18
CA LEU A 102 -20.52 17.01 -8.59
C LEU A 102 -21.41 17.07 -7.35
N ARG A 103 -21.64 15.92 -6.71
CA ARG A 103 -22.53 15.83 -5.55
C ARG A 103 -21.72 15.87 -4.27
N LYS A 104 -22.25 16.57 -3.25
CA LYS A 104 -21.66 16.57 -1.90
C LYS A 104 -20.17 16.94 -1.88
N ARG A 105 -19.76 17.90 -2.72
CA ARG A 105 -18.39 18.42 -2.68
C ARG A 105 -18.12 19.12 -1.36
N ASN A 106 -17.01 18.77 -0.75
CA ASN A 106 -16.53 19.41 0.47
C ASN A 106 -15.47 20.44 0.08
N LYS A 107 -15.60 21.68 0.58
CA LYS A 107 -14.66 22.78 0.30
C LYS A 107 -13.22 22.53 0.76
N ASN A 108 -13.02 21.57 1.68
CA ASN A 108 -11.69 21.21 2.18
C ASN A 108 -11.01 20.07 1.34
N ILE A 109 -11.64 19.67 0.24
CA ILE A 109 -11.11 18.63 -0.65
C ILE A 109 -10.76 19.26 -1.98
N ASP A 110 -9.55 19.03 -2.43
CA ASP A 110 -9.13 19.38 -3.77
C ASP A 110 -9.58 18.27 -4.75
N TYR A 111 -10.59 18.59 -5.54
CA TYR A 111 -11.07 17.72 -6.61
C TYR A 111 -10.37 17.99 -7.92
N GLY A 112 -9.91 19.22 -8.13
CA GLY A 112 -9.32 19.69 -9.38
C GLY A 112 -8.00 19.00 -9.68
N TRP A 113 -7.15 18.90 -8.67
CA TRP A 113 -5.81 18.34 -8.84
C TRP A 113 -5.82 16.94 -9.49
N LEU A 114 -6.53 15.97 -8.92
CA LEU A 114 -6.59 14.62 -9.50
C LEU A 114 -7.30 14.60 -10.87
N LEU A 115 -8.36 15.40 -11.05
CA LEU A 115 -9.09 15.45 -12.30
C LEU A 115 -8.26 16.08 -13.42
N SER A 116 -7.56 17.18 -13.16
CA SER A 116 -6.71 17.83 -14.16
C SER A 116 -5.49 17.00 -14.52
N THR A 117 -4.86 16.34 -13.55
CA THR A 117 -3.67 15.51 -13.79
C THR A 117 -3.97 14.31 -14.69
N TYR A 118 -5.12 13.62 -14.49
CA TYR A 118 -5.38 12.34 -15.15
C TYR A 118 -6.55 12.32 -16.14
N PHE A 119 -7.43 13.30 -16.07
CA PHE A 119 -8.66 13.32 -16.88
C PHE A 119 -8.87 14.63 -17.65
N GLY A 120 -7.81 15.40 -17.76
CA GLY A 120 -7.75 16.63 -18.54
C GLY A 120 -8.26 17.86 -17.83
N ASP A 121 -9.32 17.80 -17.02
CA ASP A 121 -9.79 18.92 -16.19
C ASP A 121 -11.03 18.52 -15.35
N ASP A 122 -11.45 19.40 -14.44
CA ASP A 122 -12.71 19.26 -13.68
C ASP A 122 -13.95 19.67 -14.53
N THR A 123 -14.06 19.04 -15.67
CA THR A 123 -15.18 19.20 -16.62
C THR A 123 -16.16 18.03 -16.54
N ALA A 124 -17.32 18.15 -17.17
CA ALA A 124 -18.26 17.05 -17.31
C ALA A 124 -17.62 15.82 -17.98
N LYS A 125 -16.73 16.05 -18.96
CA LYS A 125 -15.96 15.01 -19.66
C LYS A 125 -14.97 14.33 -18.71
N GLY A 126 -14.14 15.10 -18.00
CA GLY A 126 -13.15 14.57 -17.05
C GLY A 126 -13.81 13.76 -15.94
N ARG A 127 -14.91 14.24 -15.37
CA ARG A 127 -15.69 13.51 -14.35
C ARG A 127 -16.29 12.21 -14.87
N ARG A 128 -16.75 12.19 -16.13
CA ARG A 128 -17.22 10.97 -16.79
C ARG A 128 -16.09 9.96 -16.94
N GLN A 129 -14.92 10.39 -17.40
CA GLN A 129 -13.75 9.53 -17.53
C GLN A 129 -13.28 8.97 -16.19
N CYS A 130 -13.26 9.78 -15.13
CA CYS A 130 -12.98 9.34 -13.77
C CYS A 130 -13.96 8.24 -13.32
N ARG A 131 -15.25 8.43 -13.55
CA ARG A 131 -16.28 7.43 -13.25
C ARG A 131 -16.08 6.14 -14.03
N GLU A 132 -15.82 6.21 -15.32
CA GLU A 132 -15.54 5.04 -16.17
C GLU A 132 -14.31 4.29 -15.70
N TYR A 133 -13.27 5.00 -15.29
CA TYR A 133 -12.06 4.40 -14.73
C TYR A 133 -12.35 3.60 -13.44
N VAL A 134 -13.16 4.15 -12.53
CA VAL A 134 -13.56 3.44 -11.30
C VAL A 134 -14.50 2.27 -11.62
N ASN A 135 -15.45 2.47 -12.52
CA ASN A 135 -16.44 1.44 -12.90
C ASN A 135 -15.79 0.19 -13.51
N ARG A 136 -14.76 0.35 -14.35
CA ARG A 136 -14.01 -0.81 -14.90
C ARG A 136 -13.45 -1.73 -13.83
N ALA A 137 -13.07 -1.18 -12.68
CA ALA A 137 -12.55 -1.98 -11.57
C ALA A 137 -13.65 -2.60 -10.69
N ILE A 138 -14.91 -2.16 -10.81
CA ILE A 138 -16.05 -2.84 -10.16
C ILE A 138 -16.35 -4.17 -10.86
N GLU A 139 -16.19 -4.22 -12.19
CA GLU A 139 -16.43 -5.40 -13.02
C GLU A 139 -15.26 -6.39 -13.00
N GLY A 140 -14.06 -5.88 -12.77
CA GLY A 140 -12.83 -6.65 -12.75
C GLY A 140 -12.35 -7.01 -11.34
N GLU A 141 -11.15 -7.59 -11.27
CA GLU A 141 -10.47 -7.78 -10.00
C GLU A 141 -9.94 -6.43 -9.50
N ILE A 142 -10.33 -6.05 -8.28
CA ILE A 142 -9.86 -4.81 -7.64
C ILE A 142 -8.43 -5.04 -7.16
N GLU A 143 -7.47 -4.53 -7.90
CA GLU A 143 -6.06 -4.58 -7.51
C GLU A 143 -5.86 -3.86 -6.16
N ASN A 144 -5.05 -4.48 -5.31
CA ASN A 144 -4.68 -3.90 -4.02
C ASN A 144 -3.28 -3.27 -4.13
N PRO A 145 -3.16 -1.95 -4.29
CA PRO A 145 -1.86 -1.30 -4.43
C PRO A 145 -0.97 -1.46 -3.19
N PHE A 146 -1.54 -1.74 -2.02
CA PHE A 146 -0.75 -1.99 -0.80
C PHE A 146 0.05 -3.30 -0.84
N GLU A 147 -0.22 -4.20 -1.77
CA GLU A 147 0.62 -5.40 -1.99
C GLU A 147 2.00 -5.03 -2.57
N GLU A 148 2.15 -3.84 -3.13
CA GLU A 148 3.41 -3.33 -3.70
C GLU A 148 4.19 -2.43 -2.73
N VAL A 149 3.68 -2.20 -1.53
CA VAL A 149 4.35 -1.36 -0.53
C VAL A 149 5.71 -1.95 -0.13
N VAL A 150 6.73 -1.12 -0.21
CA VAL A 150 8.11 -1.46 0.19
C VAL A 150 8.39 -0.86 1.56
N HIS A 151 9.07 -1.62 2.43
CA HIS A 151 9.40 -1.22 3.81
C HIS A 151 8.20 -0.71 4.63
N GLN A 152 6.99 -1.18 4.34
CA GLN A 152 5.75 -0.73 5.00
C GLN A 152 5.49 0.79 4.91
N SER A 153 6.20 1.51 4.05
CA SER A 153 6.24 2.98 4.09
C SER A 153 6.22 3.65 2.74
N ILE A 154 6.61 2.97 1.67
CA ILE A 154 6.71 3.56 0.33
C ILE A 154 5.90 2.72 -0.65
N LEU A 155 5.08 3.41 -1.41
CA LEU A 155 4.38 2.89 -2.58
C LEU A 155 4.88 3.69 -3.79
N GLY A 156 5.76 3.10 -4.59
CA GLY A 156 6.41 3.78 -5.70
C GLY A 156 7.24 2.86 -6.58
N THR A 157 7.67 3.41 -7.71
CA THR A 157 8.63 2.78 -8.61
C THR A 157 10.00 2.58 -7.94
N GLN A 158 10.86 1.78 -8.55
CA GLN A 158 12.22 1.60 -8.03
C GLN A 158 12.99 2.93 -8.01
N GLU A 159 12.84 3.73 -9.05
CA GLU A 159 13.46 5.04 -9.18
C GLU A 159 13.02 5.98 -8.06
N PHE A 160 11.72 5.97 -7.74
CA PHE A 160 11.16 6.75 -6.64
C PHE A 160 11.68 6.27 -5.28
N ILE A 161 11.75 4.97 -5.06
CA ILE A 161 12.28 4.38 -3.82
C ILE A 161 13.76 4.77 -3.64
N ASP A 162 14.57 4.68 -4.68
CA ASP A 162 15.98 5.04 -4.64
C ASP A 162 16.17 6.56 -4.43
N TRP A 163 15.32 7.39 -5.04
CA TRP A 163 15.29 8.83 -4.80
C TRP A 163 14.93 9.15 -3.34
N VAL A 164 13.90 8.51 -2.79
CA VAL A 164 13.53 8.69 -1.37
C VAL A 164 14.67 8.30 -0.45
N ARG A 165 15.35 7.18 -0.69
CA ARG A 165 16.52 6.73 0.09
C ARG A 165 17.67 7.74 0.08
N GLN A 166 17.93 8.37 -1.06
CA GLN A 166 18.97 9.39 -1.19
C GLN A 166 18.62 10.69 -0.46
N LYS A 167 17.35 11.08 -0.47
CA LYS A 167 16.88 12.34 0.14
C LYS A 167 16.63 12.24 1.64
N LEU A 168 16.44 11.01 2.17
CA LEU A 168 16.22 10.84 3.60
C LEU A 168 17.49 11.19 4.40
N PRO A 169 17.41 12.14 5.33
CA PRO A 169 18.52 12.43 6.23
C PRO A 169 18.80 11.20 7.11
N ARG A 170 20.08 10.95 7.36
CA ARG A 170 20.56 9.78 8.15
C ARG A 170 20.17 9.80 9.63
N LYS A 171 19.57 10.88 10.16
CA LYS A 171 19.09 11.01 11.54
C LYS A 171 17.84 11.88 11.62
N GLY A 172 16.82 11.42 12.36
CA GLY A 172 15.93 12.32 13.09
C GLY A 172 14.64 12.78 12.41
N GLN A 173 14.06 12.07 11.43
CA GLN A 173 12.73 12.49 10.93
C GLN A 173 11.59 11.88 11.76
N ARG A 174 10.91 12.75 12.52
CA ARG A 174 9.68 12.41 13.27
C ARG A 174 8.43 12.40 12.39
N GLU A 175 8.53 12.93 11.16
CA GLU A 175 7.36 13.27 10.31
C GLU A 175 6.66 12.06 9.70
N VAL A 176 7.42 11.03 9.33
CA VAL A 176 6.86 9.75 8.91
C VAL A 176 7.50 8.66 9.76
N PRO A 177 6.86 8.23 10.86
CA PRO A 177 7.43 7.23 11.78
C PRO A 177 7.84 5.92 11.09
N SER A 178 7.18 5.60 10.00
CA SER A 178 7.50 4.43 9.19
C SER A 178 8.78 4.59 8.34
N LEU A 179 9.24 5.83 8.05
CA LEU A 179 10.51 6.04 7.36
C LEU A 179 11.72 5.73 8.27
N THR A 180 11.55 5.77 9.59
CA THR A 180 12.57 5.28 10.53
C THR A 180 12.81 3.78 10.33
N LYS A 181 11.81 3.04 9.85
CA LYS A 181 11.92 1.62 9.50
C LYS A 181 12.70 1.37 8.21
N LEU A 182 12.82 2.36 7.30
CA LEU A 182 13.72 2.31 6.15
C LEU A 182 15.20 2.20 6.55
N GLN A 183 15.53 2.64 7.75
CA GLN A 183 16.88 2.52 8.32
C GLN A 183 17.09 1.17 9.03
N GLN A 184 16.02 0.43 9.33
CA GLN A 184 16.05 -0.90 9.93
C GLN A 184 15.90 -1.94 8.82
N HIS A 185 16.98 -2.17 8.08
CA HIS A 185 16.99 -3.23 7.09
C HIS A 185 17.26 -4.59 7.73
N ILE A 186 16.57 -5.59 7.24
CA ILE A 186 16.86 -6.99 7.53
C ILE A 186 17.83 -7.44 6.44
N SER A 187 18.96 -8.04 6.80
CA SER A 187 19.89 -8.55 5.80
C SER A 187 19.22 -9.63 4.93
N ALA A 188 19.64 -9.74 3.68
CA ALA A 188 19.05 -10.71 2.76
C ALA A 188 19.26 -12.15 3.27
N GLU A 189 20.42 -12.43 3.89
CA GLU A 189 20.74 -13.73 4.49
C GLU A 189 19.72 -14.11 5.57
N ARG A 190 19.35 -13.14 6.42
CA ARG A 190 18.35 -13.36 7.47
C ARG A 190 16.96 -13.59 6.87
N ILE A 191 16.59 -12.85 5.82
CA ILE A 191 15.33 -13.06 5.11
C ILE A 191 15.29 -14.44 4.48
N ILE A 192 16.37 -14.86 3.80
CA ILE A 192 16.50 -16.19 3.20
C ILE A 192 16.35 -17.27 4.27
N GLY A 193 17.00 -17.10 5.43
CA GLY A 193 16.89 -18.01 6.57
C GLY A 193 15.45 -18.14 7.09
N GLU A 194 14.71 -17.05 7.20
CA GLU A 194 13.30 -17.09 7.65
C GLU A 194 12.37 -17.73 6.60
N VAL A 195 12.61 -17.47 5.30
CA VAL A 195 11.87 -18.15 4.23
C VAL A 195 12.15 -19.65 4.24
N ALA A 196 13.41 -20.05 4.45
CA ALA A 196 13.82 -21.45 4.53
C ALA A 196 13.15 -22.15 5.72
N LYS A 197 13.18 -21.55 6.91
CA LYS A 197 12.48 -22.05 8.11
C LYS A 197 10.98 -22.22 7.85
N ALA A 198 10.34 -21.23 7.26
CA ALA A 198 8.91 -21.28 6.96
C ALA A 198 8.55 -22.34 5.92
N GLY A 199 9.49 -22.67 5.04
CA GLY A 199 9.40 -23.74 4.04
C GLY A 199 9.85 -25.12 4.53
N ASN A 200 10.42 -25.21 5.75
CA ASN A 200 11.06 -26.41 6.28
C ASN A 200 12.14 -26.97 5.36
N VAL A 201 13.04 -26.10 4.87
CA VAL A 201 14.17 -26.39 3.98
C VAL A 201 15.43 -25.68 4.46
N GLN A 202 16.59 -26.03 3.91
CA GLN A 202 17.84 -25.32 4.21
C GLN A 202 17.95 -24.04 3.39
N ALA A 203 18.64 -23.02 3.93
CA ALA A 203 18.84 -21.75 3.22
C ALA A 203 19.60 -21.94 1.89
N ASP A 204 20.59 -22.85 1.89
CA ASP A 204 21.39 -23.16 0.70
C ASP A 204 20.56 -23.77 -0.42
N ASP A 205 19.50 -24.51 -0.11
CA ASP A 205 18.57 -25.04 -1.10
C ASP A 205 17.86 -23.93 -1.90
N LEU A 206 17.66 -22.77 -1.25
CA LEU A 206 17.07 -21.59 -1.91
C LEU A 206 18.08 -20.82 -2.76
N LEU A 207 19.35 -20.95 -2.47
CA LEU A 207 20.44 -20.32 -3.23
C LEU A 207 20.85 -21.13 -4.46
N ASP A 208 20.62 -22.43 -4.45
CA ASP A 208 20.92 -23.28 -5.60
C ASP A 208 20.10 -22.87 -6.84
N ARG A 209 20.79 -22.63 -7.96
CA ARG A 209 20.19 -22.26 -9.26
C ARG A 209 19.29 -23.36 -9.83
N LYS A 210 19.58 -24.63 -9.52
CA LYS A 210 18.86 -25.81 -10.02
C LYS A 210 17.76 -26.27 -9.06
N THR A 211 17.51 -25.52 -7.99
CA THR A 211 16.52 -25.91 -6.98
C THR A 211 15.13 -26.19 -7.56
N LYS A 212 14.49 -27.21 -7.04
CA LYS A 212 13.07 -27.50 -7.29
C LYS A 212 12.13 -26.57 -6.50
N LEU A 213 12.66 -25.83 -5.53
CA LEU A 213 11.92 -24.93 -4.62
C LEU A 213 11.68 -23.55 -5.24
N LYS A 214 11.27 -23.53 -6.51
CA LYS A 214 11.16 -22.30 -7.32
C LYS A 214 10.30 -21.22 -6.66
N ASP A 215 9.19 -21.60 -6.04
CA ASP A 215 8.28 -20.65 -5.42
C ASP A 215 8.86 -20.02 -4.16
N LEU A 216 9.47 -20.81 -3.27
CA LEU A 216 10.15 -20.30 -2.08
C LEU A 216 11.34 -19.41 -2.45
N ARG A 217 12.12 -19.79 -3.46
CA ARG A 217 13.21 -18.97 -3.98
C ARG A 217 12.70 -17.61 -4.52
N GLN A 218 11.59 -17.60 -5.26
CA GLN A 218 10.96 -16.38 -5.73
C GLN A 218 10.45 -15.51 -4.57
N ILE A 219 9.88 -16.12 -3.54
CA ILE A 219 9.46 -15.43 -2.31
C ILE A 219 10.68 -14.81 -1.61
N ALA A 220 11.78 -15.54 -1.47
CA ALA A 220 13.00 -15.04 -0.86
C ALA A 220 13.58 -13.84 -1.63
N MET A 221 13.63 -13.87 -2.95
CA MET A 221 14.06 -12.75 -3.78
C MET A 221 13.14 -11.53 -3.60
N GLU A 222 11.81 -11.72 -3.60
CA GLU A 222 10.85 -10.65 -3.41
C GLU A 222 10.95 -10.01 -2.03
N LEU A 223 11.05 -10.81 -0.98
CA LEU A 223 11.15 -10.29 0.39
C LEU A 223 12.52 -9.65 0.65
N SER A 224 13.61 -10.18 0.08
CA SER A 224 14.91 -9.50 0.09
C SER A 224 14.84 -8.13 -0.57
N TYR A 225 14.18 -8.03 -1.71
CA TYR A 225 13.97 -6.75 -2.38
C TYR A 225 13.16 -5.76 -1.52
N ARG A 226 12.11 -6.22 -0.84
CA ARG A 226 11.22 -5.36 -0.04
C ARG A 226 11.81 -4.92 1.30
N TYR A 227 12.64 -5.74 1.92
CA TYR A 227 13.05 -5.57 3.32
C TYR A 227 14.56 -5.41 3.53
N SER A 228 15.39 -5.68 2.51
CA SER A 228 16.82 -5.35 2.55
C SER A 228 17.09 -4.04 1.80
N ASN A 229 18.25 -3.44 2.06
CA ASN A 229 18.71 -2.27 1.31
C ASN A 229 19.44 -2.65 0.01
N TYR A 230 19.39 -3.93 -0.38
CA TYR A 230 20.08 -4.40 -1.58
C TYR A 230 19.33 -4.03 -2.85
N LYS A 231 20.09 -3.55 -3.83
CA LYS A 231 19.59 -3.37 -5.20
C LYS A 231 19.41 -4.73 -5.88
N GLN A 232 18.63 -4.79 -6.93
CA GLN A 232 18.41 -6.03 -7.68
C GLN A 232 19.70 -6.70 -8.13
N LYS A 233 20.76 -5.94 -8.44
CA LYS A 233 22.08 -6.47 -8.80
C LYS A 233 22.73 -7.20 -7.62
N GLU A 234 22.65 -6.66 -6.44
CA GLU A 234 23.22 -7.27 -5.22
C GLU A 234 22.42 -8.50 -4.80
N ILE A 235 21.09 -8.45 -4.89
CA ILE A 235 20.23 -9.62 -4.69
C ILE A 235 20.57 -10.70 -5.75
N GLY A 236 20.76 -10.30 -7.00
CA GLY A 236 21.20 -11.20 -8.06
C GLY A 236 22.51 -11.91 -7.70
N ALA A 237 23.50 -11.20 -7.17
CA ALA A 237 24.78 -11.77 -6.73
C ALA A 237 24.58 -12.80 -5.62
N ILE A 238 23.74 -12.53 -4.60
CA ILE A 238 23.42 -13.45 -3.50
C ILE A 238 22.80 -14.75 -4.04
N PHE A 239 21.86 -14.64 -4.97
CA PHE A 239 21.18 -15.80 -5.56
C PHE A 239 21.93 -16.40 -6.78
N GLY A 240 23.11 -15.90 -7.13
CA GLY A 240 23.91 -16.40 -8.26
C GLY A 240 23.24 -16.16 -9.63
N VAL A 241 22.47 -15.09 -9.80
CA VAL A 241 21.76 -14.73 -11.04
C VAL A 241 21.97 -13.26 -11.38
N ASP A 242 21.67 -12.85 -12.59
CA ASP A 242 21.69 -11.45 -12.98
C ASP A 242 20.43 -10.68 -12.46
N TYR A 243 20.50 -9.34 -12.50
CA TYR A 243 19.43 -8.48 -12.03
C TYR A 243 18.12 -8.65 -12.83
N SER A 244 18.21 -8.99 -14.11
CA SER A 244 17.03 -9.19 -14.97
C SER A 244 16.28 -10.46 -14.54
N THR A 245 17.00 -11.50 -14.14
CA THR A 245 16.43 -12.72 -13.58
C THR A 245 15.72 -12.45 -12.25
N VAL A 246 16.25 -11.57 -11.40
CA VAL A 246 15.57 -11.15 -10.15
C VAL A 246 14.25 -10.44 -10.50
N SER A 247 14.29 -9.47 -11.42
CA SER A 247 13.09 -8.75 -11.86
C SER A 247 12.03 -9.69 -12.44
N GLN A 248 12.42 -10.60 -13.35
CA GLN A 248 11.51 -11.58 -13.92
C GLN A 248 10.94 -12.56 -12.88
N SER A 249 11.75 -12.98 -11.90
CA SER A 249 11.31 -13.87 -10.81
C SER A 249 10.24 -13.22 -9.96
N ARG A 250 10.40 -11.93 -9.65
CA ARG A 250 9.42 -11.12 -8.93
C ARG A 250 8.11 -10.98 -9.73
N ALA A 251 8.19 -10.65 -11.01
CA ALA A 251 7.03 -10.56 -11.89
C ALA A 251 6.27 -11.90 -11.99
N ARG A 252 7.00 -13.03 -12.13
CA ARG A 252 6.41 -14.37 -12.14
C ARG A 252 5.73 -14.73 -10.82
N LEU A 253 6.35 -14.37 -9.66
CA LEU A 253 5.73 -14.57 -8.36
C LEU A 253 4.43 -13.77 -8.25
N LYS A 254 4.43 -12.48 -8.65
CA LYS A 254 3.23 -11.63 -8.65
C LYS A 254 2.09 -12.26 -9.46
N ALA A 255 2.38 -12.79 -10.65
CA ALA A 255 1.40 -13.49 -11.47
C ALA A 255 0.86 -14.78 -10.78
N LYS A 256 1.75 -15.60 -10.20
CA LYS A 256 1.35 -16.82 -9.48
C LYS A 256 0.50 -16.54 -8.24
N LEU A 257 0.78 -15.45 -7.51
CA LEU A 257 -0.01 -15.05 -6.34
C LEU A 257 -1.45 -14.68 -6.71
N LYS A 258 -1.70 -14.21 -7.94
CA LYS A 258 -3.06 -13.97 -8.45
C LYS A 258 -3.83 -15.27 -8.70
N SER A 259 -3.16 -16.32 -9.17
CA SER A 259 -3.80 -17.58 -9.60
C SER A 259 -3.79 -18.70 -8.54
N SER A 260 -2.90 -18.64 -7.54
CA SER A 260 -2.73 -19.71 -6.54
C SER A 260 -3.07 -19.25 -5.12
N ARG A 261 -4.25 -19.64 -4.61
CA ARG A 261 -4.67 -19.36 -3.23
C ARG A 261 -3.72 -19.97 -2.19
N LYS A 262 -3.16 -21.16 -2.47
CA LYS A 262 -2.21 -21.85 -1.60
C LYS A 262 -0.91 -21.04 -1.48
N LEU A 263 -0.34 -20.62 -2.60
CA LEU A 263 0.89 -19.82 -2.63
C LEU A 263 0.68 -18.45 -1.99
N LYS A 264 -0.46 -17.81 -2.25
CA LYS A 264 -0.84 -16.53 -1.61
C LYS A 264 -0.88 -16.65 -0.09
N LYS A 265 -1.49 -17.72 0.46
CA LYS A 265 -1.53 -17.98 1.91
C LYS A 265 -0.12 -18.20 2.49
N GLN A 266 0.72 -18.96 1.79
CA GLN A 266 2.11 -19.19 2.20
C GLN A 266 2.92 -17.89 2.21
N PHE A 267 2.83 -17.09 1.14
CA PHE A 267 3.50 -15.80 1.04
C PHE A 267 3.11 -14.85 2.18
N HIS A 268 1.80 -14.72 2.48
CA HIS A 268 1.33 -13.84 3.56
C HIS A 268 1.83 -14.29 4.93
N ARG A 269 1.84 -15.60 5.20
CA ARG A 269 2.39 -16.12 6.47
C ARG A 269 3.86 -15.77 6.65
N ILE A 270 4.66 -15.90 5.58
CA ILE A 270 6.09 -15.56 5.63
C ILE A 270 6.27 -14.04 5.76
N LEU A 271 5.48 -13.27 5.04
CA LEU A 271 5.49 -11.81 5.12
C LEU A 271 5.22 -11.31 6.54
N GLU A 272 4.22 -11.87 7.22
CA GLU A 272 3.91 -11.53 8.63
C GLU A 272 5.07 -11.85 9.58
N GLN A 273 5.81 -12.93 9.34
CA GLN A 273 7.00 -13.27 10.13
C GLN A 273 8.12 -12.27 9.93
N ILE A 274 8.40 -11.87 8.70
CA ILE A 274 9.40 -10.85 8.37
C ILE A 274 8.98 -9.48 8.95
N ASP A 275 7.70 -9.13 8.89
CA ASP A 275 7.17 -7.90 9.48
C ASP A 275 7.36 -7.85 11.00
N LYS A 276 7.16 -8.96 11.69
CA LYS A 276 7.43 -9.07 13.13
C LYS A 276 8.91 -8.85 13.45
N LEU A 277 9.81 -9.43 12.67
CA LEU A 277 11.26 -9.23 12.83
C LEU A 277 11.68 -7.77 12.59
N SER A 278 11.07 -7.11 11.64
CA SER A 278 11.28 -5.68 11.39
C SER A 278 10.79 -4.82 12.57
N ASN A 279 9.77 -5.26 13.30
CA ASN A 279 9.17 -4.53 14.42
C ASN A 279 9.81 -4.84 15.80
N SER A 280 10.49 -5.96 15.97
CA SER A 280 11.04 -6.41 17.27
C SER A 280 12.41 -5.84 17.63
N LYS A 281 12.94 -4.89 16.87
CA LYS A 281 14.19 -4.17 17.13
C LYS A 281 13.96 -2.74 17.66
N ILE A 282 12.81 -2.48 18.31
CA ILE A 282 12.55 -1.21 19.03
C ILE A 282 12.73 -1.43 20.51
#